data_3941905e91ee2f0c6023f9e25986341f
#
_entry.id   3941905e91ee2f0c6023f9e25986341f
#
_cell.length_a   1.000
_cell.length_b   1.000
_cell.length_c   1.000
_cell.angle_alpha   90.00
_cell.angle_beta   90.00
_cell.angle_gamma   90.00
#
_symmetry.space_group_name_H-M   'P 1'
#
loop_
_entity.id
_entity.type
_entity.pdbx_description
1 polymer ?
#
loop_
_entity_poly.entity_id
_entity_poly.type
_entity_poly.pdbx_seq_one_letter_code
_entity_poly.pdbx_strand_id
1 'polypeptide(L)'
;DLTDRMEAGSSSYGPVCDAVAAFEAALFEYTTNWGSYLSNAVLEAETICVRQAAAGQLDALLQNALDSELQFLQQLCGLTLDELFQTAYSEQAQRPELAFLPRWQTCELDLAAAYAQRMSEVGKKGYGMFAKHHVFTVENGQLVPVKYPDPQRLSELPGYEKEREKVIANTKALLAGMPANNVLLYGDAGTGKSSAVKAIANEFAPEGLRLVEVKKNQLYQIPDLMDKLAANPLKFILFIDDLSFTANDDNFAALKACLLYTSDAA
;
A
#
# COMPACT_ATOMS: atom_id res chain seq x y z
N ASP A 1 -18.34 10.77 -17.41
CA ASP A 1 -18.16 12.04 -18.13
C ASP A 1 -17.92 11.83 -19.64
N LEU A 2 -17.06 10.88 -20.05
CA LEU A 2 -16.85 10.54 -21.46
C LEU A 2 -18.12 9.95 -22.08
N THR A 3 -18.76 9.03 -21.37
CA THR A 3 -20.01 8.37 -21.80
C THR A 3 -21.18 9.36 -21.85
N ASP A 4 -21.31 10.24 -20.86
CA ASP A 4 -22.36 11.29 -20.83
C ASP A 4 -22.24 12.28 -21.99
N ARG A 5 -21.02 12.62 -22.41
CA ARG A 5 -20.79 13.50 -23.57
C ARG A 5 -21.08 12.83 -24.91
N MET A 6 -20.88 11.51 -24.99
CA MET A 6 -21.20 10.72 -26.17
C MET A 6 -22.69 10.52 -26.35
N GLU A 7 -23.47 10.38 -25.25
CA GLU A 7 -24.94 10.24 -25.27
C GLU A 7 -25.68 11.54 -25.67
N ALA A 8 -25.04 12.70 -25.53
CA ALA A 8 -25.67 13.98 -25.83
C ALA A 8 -25.97 14.27 -27.33
N GLY A 9 -25.69 13.34 -28.25
CA GLY A 9 -26.15 13.41 -29.67
C GLY A 9 -25.60 14.61 -30.45
N SER A 10 -24.52 15.23 -30.00
CA SER A 10 -23.91 16.37 -30.68
C SER A 10 -23.20 15.89 -31.95
N SER A 11 -23.59 16.43 -33.09
CA SER A 11 -22.95 16.18 -34.39
C SER A 11 -21.50 16.74 -34.50
N SER A 12 -20.97 17.25 -33.41
CA SER A 12 -19.59 17.77 -33.30
C SER A 12 -18.71 16.76 -32.57
N TYR A 13 -17.75 16.19 -33.27
CA TYR A 13 -16.73 15.28 -32.70
C TYR A 13 -15.74 15.97 -31.77
N GLY A 14 -15.68 17.29 -31.75
CA GLY A 14 -14.76 18.06 -30.92
C GLY A 14 -14.79 17.68 -29.43
N PRO A 15 -15.96 17.69 -28.76
CA PRO A 15 -16.06 17.34 -27.35
C PRO A 15 -15.61 15.90 -27.01
N VAL A 16 -15.81 14.97 -27.94
CA VAL A 16 -15.37 13.58 -27.77
C VAL A 16 -13.86 13.48 -27.90
N CYS A 17 -13.27 14.11 -28.92
CA CYS A 17 -11.82 14.16 -29.09
C CYS A 17 -11.13 14.82 -27.88
N ASP A 18 -11.69 15.92 -27.38
CA ASP A 18 -11.18 16.62 -26.20
C ASP A 18 -11.23 15.72 -24.94
N ALA A 19 -12.32 14.96 -24.77
CA ALA A 19 -12.48 14.05 -23.63
C ALA A 19 -11.50 12.86 -23.71
N VAL A 20 -11.32 12.29 -24.91
CA VAL A 20 -10.33 11.21 -25.14
C VAL A 20 -8.92 11.72 -24.91
N ALA A 21 -8.56 12.86 -25.49
CA ALA A 21 -7.25 13.46 -25.32
C ALA A 21 -6.94 13.79 -23.85
N ALA A 22 -7.94 14.30 -23.10
CA ALA A 22 -7.81 14.57 -21.66
C ALA A 22 -7.61 13.29 -20.85
N PHE A 23 -8.34 12.21 -21.19
CA PHE A 23 -8.17 10.91 -20.55
C PHE A 23 -6.78 10.34 -20.83
N GLU A 24 -6.33 10.35 -22.09
CA GLU A 24 -5.01 9.85 -22.48
C GLU A 24 -3.88 10.65 -21.82
N ALA A 25 -3.99 11.96 -21.79
CA ALA A 25 -3.02 12.82 -21.11
C ALA A 25 -2.90 12.45 -19.63
N ALA A 26 -4.02 12.27 -18.94
CA ALA A 26 -4.03 11.88 -17.54
C ALA A 26 -3.49 10.45 -17.31
N LEU A 27 -3.81 9.50 -18.19
CA LEU A 27 -3.31 8.13 -18.12
C LEU A 27 -1.80 8.09 -18.38
N PHE A 28 -1.32 8.81 -19.39
CA PHE A 28 0.08 8.75 -19.82
C PHE A 28 1.06 9.44 -18.86
N GLU A 29 0.56 10.20 -17.90
CA GLU A 29 1.37 10.61 -16.73
C GLU A 29 1.86 9.42 -15.89
N TYR A 30 1.14 8.29 -15.92
CA TYR A 30 1.44 7.10 -15.13
C TYR A 30 1.88 5.92 -15.98
N THR A 31 1.17 5.65 -17.07
CA THR A 31 1.40 4.50 -17.95
C THR A 31 0.64 4.66 -19.27
N THR A 32 1.06 3.93 -20.30
CA THR A 32 0.31 3.81 -21.57
C THR A 32 -0.69 2.65 -21.57
N ASN A 33 -0.71 1.82 -20.51
CA ASN A 33 -1.56 0.64 -20.42
C ASN A 33 -2.68 0.85 -19.39
N TRP A 34 -3.89 1.11 -19.90
CA TRP A 34 -5.10 1.31 -19.10
C TRP A 34 -5.47 0.08 -18.26
N GLY A 35 -5.43 -1.11 -18.89
CA GLY A 35 -5.79 -2.35 -18.19
C GLY A 35 -4.89 -2.62 -16.99
N SER A 36 -3.58 -2.41 -17.16
CA SER A 36 -2.62 -2.53 -16.06
C SER A 36 -2.81 -1.47 -14.98
N TYR A 37 -3.13 -0.23 -15.38
CA TYR A 37 -3.41 0.84 -14.41
C TYR A 37 -4.62 0.52 -13.55
N LEU A 38 -5.75 0.18 -14.18
CA LEU A 38 -6.99 -0.11 -13.48
C LEU A 38 -6.86 -1.37 -12.60
N SER A 39 -6.28 -2.45 -13.13
CA SER A 39 -6.10 -3.68 -12.36
C SER A 39 -5.22 -3.47 -11.13
N ASN A 40 -4.12 -2.74 -11.26
CA ASN A 40 -3.28 -2.41 -10.11
C ASN A 40 -4.02 -1.55 -9.07
N ALA A 41 -4.80 -0.56 -9.54
CA ALA A 41 -5.60 0.26 -8.63
C ALA A 41 -6.61 -0.59 -7.85
N VAL A 42 -7.27 -1.55 -8.50
CA VAL A 42 -8.22 -2.48 -7.86
C VAL A 42 -7.52 -3.41 -6.86
N LEU A 43 -6.38 -4.00 -7.27
CA LEU A 43 -5.63 -4.95 -6.44
C LEU A 43 -5.00 -4.31 -5.19
N GLU A 44 -4.73 -3.00 -5.22
CA GLU A 44 -4.11 -2.27 -4.11
C GLU A 44 -5.12 -1.48 -3.27
N ALA A 45 -6.38 -1.38 -3.73
CA ALA A 45 -7.40 -0.60 -3.05
C ALA A 45 -7.67 -1.09 -1.63
N GLU A 46 -7.87 -0.15 -0.71
CA GLU A 46 -8.38 -0.44 0.62
C GLU A 46 -9.91 -0.41 0.58
N THR A 47 -10.52 -1.60 0.53
CA THR A 47 -11.97 -1.77 0.50
C THR A 47 -12.46 -2.50 1.75
N ILE A 48 -13.78 -2.46 1.99
CA ILE A 48 -14.38 -3.23 3.08
C ILE A 48 -14.15 -4.74 2.88
N CYS A 49 -14.21 -5.21 1.63
CA CYS A 49 -13.98 -6.61 1.28
C CYS A 49 -12.55 -7.04 1.63
N VAL A 50 -11.53 -6.23 1.31
CA VAL A 50 -10.14 -6.50 1.67
C VAL A 50 -9.95 -6.56 3.18
N ARG A 51 -10.50 -5.61 3.92
CA ARG A 51 -10.39 -5.57 5.38
C ARG A 51 -11.06 -6.78 6.04
N GLN A 52 -12.27 -7.14 5.60
CA GLN A 52 -12.97 -8.31 6.15
C GLN A 52 -12.32 -9.62 5.72
N ALA A 53 -11.85 -9.73 4.48
CA ALA A 53 -11.10 -10.90 4.04
C ALA A 53 -9.80 -11.09 4.84
N ALA A 54 -9.07 -10.00 5.11
CA ALA A 54 -7.87 -10.02 5.94
C ALA A 54 -8.15 -10.46 7.39
N ALA A 55 -9.35 -10.14 7.91
CA ALA A 55 -9.82 -10.56 9.22
C ALA A 55 -10.48 -11.96 9.22
N GLY A 56 -10.62 -12.63 8.07
CA GLY A 56 -11.34 -13.90 7.94
C GLY A 56 -12.86 -13.79 8.18
N GLN A 57 -13.44 -12.61 7.96
CA GLN A 57 -14.83 -12.28 8.28
C GLN A 57 -15.68 -11.93 7.05
N LEU A 58 -15.17 -12.17 5.83
CA LEU A 58 -15.90 -11.87 4.61
C LEU A 58 -17.15 -12.74 4.48
N ASP A 59 -18.32 -12.13 4.52
CA ASP A 59 -19.59 -12.82 4.39
C ASP A 59 -19.99 -13.07 2.92
N ALA A 60 -21.01 -13.93 2.72
CA ALA A 60 -21.46 -14.32 1.38
C ALA A 60 -22.06 -13.16 0.57
N LEU A 61 -22.69 -12.17 1.23
CA LEU A 61 -23.28 -11.02 0.54
C LEU A 61 -22.19 -10.13 -0.04
N LEU A 62 -21.16 -9.82 0.77
CA LEU A 62 -20.01 -9.04 0.32
C LEU A 62 -19.18 -9.78 -0.73
N GLN A 63 -19.05 -11.11 -0.61
CA GLN A 63 -18.39 -11.92 -1.64
C GLN A 63 -19.13 -11.82 -2.98
N ASN A 64 -20.45 -11.98 -3.00
CA ASN A 64 -21.24 -11.87 -4.22
C ASN A 64 -21.18 -10.46 -4.84
N ALA A 65 -21.16 -9.41 -4.02
CA ALA A 65 -21.01 -8.05 -4.48
C ALA A 65 -19.63 -7.84 -5.11
N LEU A 66 -18.57 -8.32 -4.45
CA LEU A 66 -17.19 -8.28 -4.95
C LEU A 66 -17.05 -8.99 -6.29
N ASP A 67 -17.62 -10.22 -6.41
CA ASP A 67 -17.55 -10.99 -7.65
C ASP A 67 -18.22 -10.24 -8.81
N SER A 68 -19.36 -9.60 -8.55
CA SER A 68 -20.07 -8.79 -9.55
C SER A 68 -19.27 -7.55 -9.97
N GLU A 69 -18.66 -6.86 -9.01
CA GLU A 69 -17.79 -5.71 -9.28
C GLU A 69 -16.54 -6.12 -10.08
N LEU A 70 -15.89 -7.21 -9.70
CA LEU A 70 -14.70 -7.70 -10.41
C LEU A 70 -15.02 -8.07 -11.85
N GLN A 71 -16.19 -8.67 -12.13
CA GLN A 71 -16.64 -8.95 -13.50
C GLN A 71 -16.83 -7.67 -14.32
N PHE A 72 -17.43 -6.64 -13.74
CA PHE A 72 -17.59 -5.35 -14.40
C PHE A 72 -16.24 -4.66 -14.64
N LEU A 73 -15.38 -4.62 -13.64
CA LEU A 73 -14.03 -4.04 -13.74
C LEU A 73 -13.15 -4.79 -14.74
N GLN A 74 -13.32 -6.11 -14.85
CA GLN A 74 -12.66 -6.93 -15.88
C GLN A 74 -12.97 -6.44 -17.29
N GLN A 75 -14.25 -6.13 -17.56
CA GLN A 75 -14.66 -5.59 -18.87
C GLN A 75 -14.03 -4.22 -19.11
N LEU A 76 -13.99 -3.36 -18.09
CA LEU A 76 -13.35 -2.06 -18.19
C LEU A 76 -11.83 -2.15 -18.43
N CYS A 77 -11.13 -3.12 -17.83
CA CYS A 77 -9.69 -3.34 -18.05
C CYS A 77 -9.35 -3.62 -19.51
N GLY A 78 -10.24 -4.34 -20.20
CA GLY A 78 -10.10 -4.69 -21.63
C GLY A 78 -10.59 -3.61 -22.58
N LEU A 79 -11.25 -2.56 -22.12
CA LEU A 79 -11.93 -1.60 -22.97
C LEU A 79 -10.93 -0.81 -23.80
N THR A 80 -11.05 -0.95 -25.12
CA THR A 80 -10.27 -0.21 -26.10
C THR A 80 -11.01 1.03 -26.60
N LEU A 81 -10.28 1.98 -27.20
CA LEU A 81 -10.88 3.16 -27.84
C LEU A 81 -11.85 2.75 -28.96
N ASP A 82 -11.51 1.73 -29.74
CA ASP A 82 -12.33 1.24 -30.86
C ASP A 82 -13.67 0.65 -30.37
N GLU A 83 -13.65 -0.14 -29.28
CA GLU A 83 -14.87 -0.71 -28.67
C GLU A 83 -15.74 0.39 -28.06
N LEU A 84 -15.14 1.37 -27.41
CA LEU A 84 -15.85 2.53 -26.89
C LEU A 84 -16.61 3.25 -28.00
N PHE A 85 -15.99 3.50 -29.16
CA PHE A 85 -16.62 4.13 -30.30
C PHE A 85 -17.65 3.22 -31.00
N GLN A 86 -17.42 1.90 -31.01
CA GLN A 86 -18.43 0.97 -31.53
C GLN A 86 -19.71 0.98 -30.70
N THR A 87 -19.58 1.11 -29.40
CA THR A 87 -20.72 1.17 -28.48
C THR A 87 -21.47 2.48 -28.60
N ALA A 88 -20.75 3.61 -28.71
CA ALA A 88 -21.35 4.94 -28.77
C ALA A 88 -21.93 5.29 -30.15
N TYR A 89 -21.38 4.77 -31.22
CA TYR A 89 -21.78 5.04 -32.61
C TYR A 89 -22.14 3.71 -33.29
N SER A 90 -23.44 3.38 -33.30
CA SER A 90 -23.95 2.12 -33.87
C SER A 90 -23.74 2.00 -35.39
N GLU A 91 -23.76 3.14 -36.11
CA GLU A 91 -23.52 3.17 -37.57
C GLU A 91 -22.06 3.53 -37.87
N GLN A 92 -21.39 2.72 -38.69
CA GLN A 92 -19.99 2.92 -39.04
C GLN A 92 -19.76 4.28 -39.75
N ALA A 93 -20.74 4.78 -40.51
CA ALA A 93 -20.70 6.09 -41.19
C ALA A 93 -20.73 7.29 -40.22
N GLN A 94 -21.13 7.09 -38.98
CA GLN A 94 -21.19 8.11 -37.93
C GLN A 94 -19.94 8.14 -37.04
N ARG A 95 -19.01 7.19 -37.24
CA ARG A 95 -17.80 7.13 -36.44
C ARG A 95 -16.80 8.17 -36.90
N PRO A 96 -16.26 8.96 -35.95
CA PRO A 96 -15.22 9.92 -36.31
C PRO A 96 -13.94 9.21 -36.79
N GLU A 97 -13.26 9.81 -37.75
CA GLU A 97 -11.89 9.41 -38.10
C GLU A 97 -10.92 9.87 -36.99
N LEU A 98 -10.68 9.01 -36.03
CA LEU A 98 -9.87 9.28 -34.85
C LEU A 98 -8.50 8.59 -34.94
N ALA A 99 -8.05 8.27 -36.13
CA ALA A 99 -6.76 7.61 -36.38
C ALA A 99 -5.54 8.42 -35.88
N PHE A 100 -5.72 9.73 -35.71
CA PHE A 100 -4.69 10.64 -35.20
C PHE A 100 -4.55 10.66 -33.67
N LEU A 101 -5.55 10.14 -32.93
CA LEU A 101 -5.45 10.05 -31.47
C LEU A 101 -4.54 8.89 -31.10
N PRO A 102 -3.64 9.06 -30.12
CA PRO A 102 -2.91 7.96 -29.54
C PRO A 102 -3.91 6.92 -29.00
N ARG A 103 -3.48 5.68 -28.92
CA ARG A 103 -4.30 4.60 -28.39
C ARG A 103 -3.65 4.05 -27.14
N TRP A 104 -4.42 3.96 -26.06
CA TRP A 104 -3.94 3.25 -24.89
C TRP A 104 -3.91 1.75 -25.15
N GLN A 105 -3.02 1.08 -24.42
CA GLN A 105 -2.92 -0.37 -24.41
C GLN A 105 -3.86 -0.94 -23.33
N THR A 106 -4.28 -2.18 -23.53
CA THR A 106 -5.00 -2.99 -22.53
C THR A 106 -4.16 -4.21 -22.19
N CYS A 107 -4.54 -4.93 -21.12
CA CYS A 107 -3.91 -6.20 -20.78
C CYS A 107 -4.96 -7.30 -20.71
N GLU A 108 -4.56 -8.50 -21.10
CA GLU A 108 -5.32 -9.71 -20.82
C GLU A 108 -4.99 -10.15 -19.40
N LEU A 109 -5.94 -10.07 -18.49
CA LEU A 109 -5.81 -10.45 -17.10
C LEU A 109 -7.13 -11.04 -16.61
N ASP A 110 -7.09 -12.17 -15.95
CA ASP A 110 -8.20 -12.63 -15.12
C ASP A 110 -8.16 -11.88 -13.79
N LEU A 111 -8.95 -10.80 -13.69
CA LEU A 111 -8.95 -9.93 -12.53
C LEU A 111 -9.46 -10.65 -11.28
N ALA A 112 -10.41 -11.56 -11.40
CA ALA A 112 -10.94 -12.33 -10.29
C ALA A 112 -9.87 -13.28 -9.72
N ALA A 113 -9.16 -14.01 -10.60
CA ALA A 113 -8.06 -14.87 -10.18
C ALA A 113 -6.90 -14.06 -9.56
N ALA A 114 -6.53 -12.94 -10.18
CA ALA A 114 -5.50 -12.04 -9.66
C ALA A 114 -5.88 -11.46 -8.29
N TYR A 115 -7.16 -11.09 -8.10
CA TYR A 115 -7.67 -10.59 -6.82
C TYR A 115 -7.65 -11.69 -5.74
N ALA A 116 -8.09 -12.91 -6.05
CA ALA A 116 -8.04 -14.04 -5.13
C ALA A 116 -6.59 -14.35 -4.70
N GLN A 117 -5.66 -14.37 -5.65
CA GLN A 117 -4.24 -14.51 -5.33
C GLN A 117 -3.75 -13.37 -4.44
N ARG A 118 -4.11 -12.13 -4.77
CA ARG A 118 -3.75 -10.93 -3.99
C ARG A 118 -4.26 -11.02 -2.55
N MET A 119 -5.48 -11.53 -2.35
CA MET A 119 -6.06 -11.74 -1.02
C MET A 119 -5.35 -12.83 -0.24
N SER A 120 -4.88 -13.91 -0.88
CA SER A 120 -4.07 -14.92 -0.21
C SER A 120 -2.72 -14.40 0.28
N GLU A 121 -2.22 -13.31 -0.31
CA GLU A 121 -0.95 -12.67 0.01
C GLU A 121 -1.11 -11.38 0.85
N VAL A 122 -2.33 -11.04 1.27
CA VAL A 122 -2.61 -9.78 1.96
C VAL A 122 -1.78 -9.58 3.23
N GLY A 123 -1.46 -10.67 3.95
CA GLY A 123 -0.59 -10.66 5.13
C GLY A 123 0.88 -10.32 4.83
N LYS A 124 1.30 -10.36 3.57
CA LYS A 124 2.66 -9.99 3.13
C LYS A 124 2.68 -8.67 2.38
N LYS A 125 1.72 -8.48 1.49
CA LYS A 125 1.66 -7.32 0.60
C LYS A 125 0.89 -6.13 1.20
N GLY A 126 -0.01 -6.39 2.15
CA GLY A 126 -0.88 -5.36 2.72
C GLY A 126 -1.92 -4.83 1.71
N TYR A 127 -2.57 -3.73 2.01
CA TYR A 127 -3.52 -3.02 1.16
C TYR A 127 -3.42 -1.51 1.40
N GLY A 128 -4.03 -0.72 0.52
CA GLY A 128 -3.99 0.74 0.61
C GLY A 128 -2.55 1.27 0.58
N MET A 129 -2.23 2.20 1.47
CA MET A 129 -0.89 2.78 1.54
C MET A 129 0.19 1.76 1.94
N PHE A 130 -0.17 0.69 2.66
CA PHE A 130 0.76 -0.35 3.08
C PHE A 130 1.18 -1.28 1.94
N ALA A 131 0.40 -1.35 0.85
CA ALA A 131 0.79 -2.07 -0.36
C ALA A 131 1.91 -1.34 -1.13
N LYS A 132 1.92 0.01 -1.06
CA LYS A 132 2.83 0.87 -1.83
C LYS A 132 4.09 1.26 -1.07
N HIS A 133 3.99 1.32 0.25
CA HIS A 133 5.07 1.82 1.11
C HIS A 133 5.34 0.83 2.26
N HIS A 134 6.60 0.78 2.70
CA HIS A 134 7.00 -0.07 3.83
C HIS A 134 7.60 0.71 4.99
N VAL A 135 7.87 2.02 4.81
CA VAL A 135 8.33 2.92 5.87
C VAL A 135 7.35 4.07 6.02
N PHE A 136 6.99 4.35 7.25
CA PHE A 136 6.03 5.39 7.64
C PHE A 136 6.60 6.25 8.75
N THR A 137 6.13 7.47 8.85
CA THR A 137 6.32 8.38 9.99
C THR A 137 4.96 8.75 10.56
N VAL A 138 4.97 9.37 11.74
CA VAL A 138 3.75 9.86 12.39
C VAL A 138 3.69 11.36 12.25
N GLU A 139 2.58 11.88 11.71
CA GLU A 139 2.30 13.31 11.64
C GLU A 139 0.88 13.56 12.13
N ASN A 140 0.74 14.42 13.14
CA ASN A 140 -0.58 14.74 13.75
C ASN A 140 -1.42 13.51 14.13
N GLY A 141 -0.77 12.45 14.64
CA GLY A 141 -1.44 11.21 15.03
C GLY A 141 -1.89 10.32 13.86
N GLN A 142 -1.45 10.62 12.64
CA GLN A 142 -1.70 9.84 11.45
C GLN A 142 -0.40 9.25 10.90
N LEU A 143 -0.51 8.08 10.27
CA LEU A 143 0.60 7.49 9.53
C LEU A 143 0.75 8.18 8.18
N VAL A 144 1.96 8.61 7.88
CA VAL A 144 2.33 9.21 6.59
C VAL A 144 3.43 8.38 5.96
N PRO A 145 3.28 7.95 4.70
CA PRO A 145 4.30 7.16 4.03
C PRO A 145 5.55 8.00 3.73
N VAL A 146 6.71 7.41 3.97
CA VAL A 146 8.00 7.97 3.56
C VAL A 146 8.21 7.64 2.08
N LYS A 147 8.17 8.66 1.20
CA LYS A 147 8.28 8.46 -0.26
C LYS A 147 9.65 7.91 -0.69
N TYR A 148 10.71 8.32 -0.03
CA TYR A 148 12.08 7.94 -0.34
C TYR A 148 12.77 7.43 0.93
N PRO A 149 12.46 6.19 1.37
CA PRO A 149 13.12 5.60 2.53
C PRO A 149 14.61 5.36 2.23
N ASP A 150 15.42 5.37 3.27
CA ASP A 150 16.84 5.04 3.18
C ASP A 150 17.01 3.63 2.59
N PRO A 151 17.70 3.45 1.45
CA PRO A 151 17.81 2.17 0.76
C PRO A 151 18.83 1.20 1.39
N GLN A 152 19.24 1.44 2.65
CA GLN A 152 20.23 0.64 3.37
C GLN A 152 19.95 -0.86 3.30
N ARG A 153 20.98 -1.67 3.05
CA ARG A 153 20.90 -3.13 3.01
C ARG A 153 21.70 -3.76 4.15
N LEU A 154 21.27 -4.92 4.61
CA LEU A 154 21.98 -5.66 5.66
C LEU A 154 23.41 -6.05 5.24
N SER A 155 23.62 -6.34 3.96
CA SER A 155 24.93 -6.68 3.38
C SER A 155 25.93 -5.51 3.35
N GLU A 156 25.44 -4.28 3.48
CA GLU A 156 26.25 -3.05 3.42
C GLU A 156 26.72 -2.58 4.82
N LEU A 157 26.26 -3.24 5.88
CA LEU A 157 26.55 -2.86 7.26
C LEU A 157 27.77 -3.61 7.79
N PRO A 158 28.92 -2.95 8.00
CA PRO A 158 30.11 -3.59 8.55
C PRO A 158 30.00 -3.81 10.05
N GLY A 159 30.51 -4.92 10.55
CA GLY A 159 30.64 -5.24 11.98
C GLY A 159 29.29 -5.51 12.68
N TYR A 160 29.38 -5.86 13.94
CA TYR A 160 28.23 -6.14 14.82
C TYR A 160 27.27 -7.24 14.30
N GLU A 161 27.80 -8.22 13.58
CA GLU A 161 27.00 -9.30 12.96
C GLU A 161 26.21 -10.08 14.01
N LYS A 162 26.84 -10.41 15.15
CA LYS A 162 26.22 -11.19 16.23
C LYS A 162 25.05 -10.46 16.90
N GLU A 163 25.22 -9.15 17.10
CA GLU A 163 24.17 -8.30 17.68
C GLU A 163 23.02 -8.15 16.70
N ARG A 164 23.33 -7.93 15.43
CA ARG A 164 22.35 -7.81 14.35
C ARG A 164 21.59 -9.12 14.12
N GLU A 165 22.26 -10.27 14.17
CA GLU A 165 21.61 -11.58 14.08
C GLU A 165 20.52 -11.78 15.16
N LYS A 166 20.72 -11.27 16.38
CA LYS A 166 19.69 -11.34 17.44
C LYS A 166 18.45 -10.52 17.07
N VAL A 167 18.63 -9.31 16.52
CA VAL A 167 17.52 -8.47 16.08
C VAL A 167 16.80 -9.11 14.90
N ILE A 168 17.53 -9.67 13.94
CA ILE A 168 16.98 -10.40 12.81
C ILE A 168 16.16 -11.62 13.28
N ALA A 169 16.70 -12.42 14.21
CA ALA A 169 15.99 -13.57 14.76
C ALA A 169 14.69 -13.16 15.45
N ASN A 170 14.71 -12.08 16.23
CA ASN A 170 13.51 -11.52 16.88
C ASN A 170 12.48 -11.01 15.85
N THR A 171 12.94 -10.35 14.78
CA THR A 171 12.08 -9.90 13.68
C THR A 171 11.44 -11.07 12.92
N LYS A 172 12.20 -12.15 12.67
CA LYS A 172 11.65 -13.37 12.06
C LYS A 172 10.63 -14.05 12.95
N ALA A 173 10.80 -14.04 14.28
CA ALA A 173 9.81 -14.53 15.24
C ALA A 173 8.50 -13.71 15.12
N LEU A 174 8.60 -12.38 15.08
CA LEU A 174 7.45 -11.48 14.86
C LEU A 174 6.71 -11.82 13.55
N LEU A 175 7.43 -11.98 12.45
CA LEU A 175 6.85 -12.31 11.14
C LEU A 175 6.16 -13.68 11.13
N ALA A 176 6.70 -14.64 11.88
CA ALA A 176 6.12 -15.96 12.05
C ALA A 176 4.93 -16.00 13.03
N GLY A 177 4.54 -14.85 13.61
CA GLY A 177 3.48 -14.79 14.63
C GLY A 177 3.87 -15.43 15.96
N MET A 178 5.15 -15.64 16.20
CA MET A 178 5.71 -16.11 17.47
C MET A 178 5.98 -14.92 18.40
N PRO A 179 6.04 -15.14 19.72
CA PRO A 179 6.41 -14.10 20.66
C PRO A 179 7.73 -13.41 20.28
N ALA A 180 7.71 -12.10 20.19
CA ALA A 180 8.86 -11.27 19.90
C ALA A 180 9.03 -10.20 20.97
N ASN A 181 10.26 -9.88 21.33
CA ASN A 181 10.57 -8.96 22.40
C ASN A 181 10.78 -7.53 21.88
N ASN A 182 10.52 -6.55 22.73
CA ASN A 182 11.02 -5.20 22.53
C ASN A 182 12.55 -5.18 22.55
N VAL A 183 13.17 -4.41 21.64
CA VAL A 183 14.62 -4.39 21.46
C VAL A 183 15.17 -3.00 21.79
N LEU A 184 16.17 -2.91 22.63
CA LEU A 184 16.94 -1.70 22.88
C LEU A 184 18.32 -1.83 22.25
N LEU A 185 18.63 -0.95 21.27
CA LEU A 185 19.95 -0.81 20.69
C LEU A 185 20.68 0.35 21.38
N TYR A 186 21.79 0.05 22.03
CA TYR A 186 22.62 1.05 22.72
C TYR A 186 24.09 0.98 22.28
N GLY A 187 24.82 2.04 22.48
CA GLY A 187 26.22 2.17 22.08
C GLY A 187 26.49 3.56 21.48
N ASP A 188 27.74 3.79 21.07
CA ASP A 188 28.25 5.07 20.59
C ASP A 188 27.51 5.57 19.34
N ALA A 189 27.52 6.87 19.11
CA ALA A 189 27.00 7.46 17.89
C ALA A 189 27.76 6.93 16.66
N GLY A 190 27.09 6.78 15.53
CA GLY A 190 27.72 6.35 14.28
C GLY A 190 28.00 4.83 14.16
N THR A 191 27.60 4.00 15.14
CA THR A 191 27.80 2.53 15.08
C THR A 191 26.77 1.79 14.23
N GLY A 192 25.92 2.48 13.47
CA GLY A 192 24.99 1.85 12.53
C GLY A 192 23.70 1.31 13.16
N LYS A 193 23.31 1.71 14.38
CA LYS A 193 22.09 1.23 15.07
C LYS A 193 20.83 1.51 14.26
N SER A 194 20.60 2.76 13.90
CA SER A 194 19.44 3.17 13.11
C SER A 194 19.48 2.59 11.69
N SER A 195 20.67 2.53 11.08
CA SER A 195 20.87 1.88 9.79
C SER A 195 20.53 0.39 9.82
N ALA A 196 20.83 -0.31 10.92
CA ALA A 196 20.46 -1.72 11.07
C ALA A 196 18.95 -1.93 11.11
N VAL A 197 18.21 -1.08 11.82
CA VAL A 197 16.72 -1.14 11.86
C VAL A 197 16.13 -0.89 10.48
N LYS A 198 16.61 0.15 9.77
CA LYS A 198 16.17 0.46 8.41
C LYS A 198 16.48 -0.65 7.42
N ALA A 199 17.69 -1.23 7.50
CA ALA A 199 18.08 -2.34 6.64
C ALA A 199 17.22 -3.60 6.89
N ILE A 200 16.88 -3.90 8.14
CA ILE A 200 15.95 -4.99 8.51
C ILE A 200 14.56 -4.70 7.92
N ALA A 201 14.06 -3.48 8.03
CA ALA A 201 12.77 -3.11 7.46
C ALA A 201 12.74 -3.29 5.94
N ASN A 202 13.79 -2.88 5.23
CA ASN A 202 13.93 -3.04 3.78
C ASN A 202 14.01 -4.53 3.37
N GLU A 203 14.79 -5.32 4.09
CA GLU A 203 15.00 -6.75 3.81
C GLU A 203 13.72 -7.57 3.97
N PHE A 204 12.97 -7.31 5.05
CA PHE A 204 11.77 -8.09 5.38
C PHE A 204 10.44 -7.44 4.92
N ALA A 205 10.48 -6.31 4.22
CA ALA A 205 9.29 -5.70 3.63
C ALA A 205 8.49 -6.66 2.72
N PRO A 206 9.13 -7.49 1.86
CA PRO A 206 8.42 -8.50 1.05
C PRO A 206 7.75 -9.60 1.87
N GLU A 207 8.20 -9.84 3.11
CA GLU A 207 7.62 -10.83 4.03
C GLU A 207 6.48 -10.25 4.89
N GLY A 208 6.15 -8.96 4.71
CA GLY A 208 5.04 -8.30 5.39
C GLY A 208 5.46 -7.38 6.54
N LEU A 209 6.74 -7.06 6.67
CA LEU A 209 7.21 -6.10 7.66
C LEU A 209 6.97 -4.66 7.21
N ARG A 210 6.56 -3.81 8.15
CA ARG A 210 6.47 -2.36 7.96
C ARG A 210 7.17 -1.65 9.12
N LEU A 211 7.84 -0.54 8.81
CA LEU A 211 8.52 0.30 9.81
C LEU A 211 7.71 1.57 10.04
N VAL A 212 7.48 1.92 11.28
CA VAL A 212 6.87 3.19 11.68
C VAL A 212 7.89 3.94 12.54
N GLU A 213 8.41 5.03 12.01
CA GLU A 213 9.31 5.92 12.74
C GLU A 213 8.50 6.86 13.64
N VAL A 214 8.72 6.79 14.94
CA VAL A 214 8.04 7.58 15.96
C VAL A 214 9.05 8.48 16.64
N LYS A 215 8.80 9.78 16.69
CA LYS A 215 9.66 10.74 17.42
C LYS A 215 9.39 10.65 18.91
N LYS A 216 10.40 10.97 19.73
CA LYS A 216 10.32 10.95 21.18
C LYS A 216 9.11 11.75 21.74
N ASN A 217 8.82 12.91 21.17
CA ASN A 217 7.69 13.75 21.55
C ASN A 217 6.32 13.22 21.08
N GLN A 218 6.27 12.08 20.39
CA GLN A 218 5.07 11.44 19.88
C GLN A 218 4.74 10.12 20.61
N LEU A 219 5.51 9.77 21.64
CA LEU A 219 5.33 8.51 22.39
C LEU A 219 3.92 8.34 22.96
N TYR A 220 3.28 9.45 23.34
CA TYR A 220 1.90 9.45 23.84
C TYR A 220 0.85 9.01 22.81
N GLN A 221 1.20 9.00 21.51
CA GLN A 221 0.32 8.61 20.40
C GLN A 221 0.41 7.11 20.10
N ILE A 222 1.39 6.39 20.66
CA ILE A 222 1.64 4.98 20.35
C ILE A 222 0.43 4.09 20.68
N PRO A 223 -0.28 4.22 21.79
CA PRO A 223 -1.45 3.37 22.07
C PRO A 223 -2.51 3.45 20.96
N ASP A 224 -2.91 4.65 20.56
CA ASP A 224 -3.89 4.87 19.48
C ASP A 224 -3.39 4.33 18.14
N LEU A 225 -2.09 4.43 17.88
CA LEU A 225 -1.44 3.89 16.71
C LEU A 225 -1.49 2.36 16.70
N MET A 226 -1.18 1.73 17.81
CA MET A 226 -1.20 0.28 17.94
C MET A 226 -2.60 -0.28 17.71
N ASP A 227 -3.64 0.35 18.25
CA ASP A 227 -5.03 -0.06 18.02
C ASP A 227 -5.39 -0.03 16.52
N LYS A 228 -4.95 1.02 15.81
CA LYS A 228 -5.14 1.13 14.35
C LYS A 228 -4.36 0.06 13.58
N LEU A 229 -3.14 -0.27 14.01
CA LEU A 229 -2.28 -1.24 13.36
C LEU A 229 -2.66 -2.68 13.68
N ALA A 230 -3.24 -2.95 14.84
CA ALA A 230 -3.63 -4.29 15.29
C ALA A 230 -4.64 -4.97 14.34
N ALA A 231 -5.51 -4.19 13.69
CA ALA A 231 -6.46 -4.69 12.70
C ALA A 231 -5.82 -5.03 11.33
N ASN A 232 -4.56 -4.66 11.11
CA ASN A 232 -3.87 -4.89 9.85
C ASN A 232 -3.15 -6.26 9.85
N PRO A 233 -3.21 -7.05 8.78
CA PRO A 233 -2.58 -8.37 8.74
C PRO A 233 -1.05 -8.33 8.69
N LEU A 234 -0.46 -7.16 8.40
CA LEU A 234 1.00 -6.97 8.36
C LEU A 234 1.61 -6.92 9.76
N LYS A 235 2.92 -7.03 9.81
CA LYS A 235 3.69 -6.87 11.06
C LYS A 235 4.41 -5.53 11.08
N PHE A 236 4.42 -4.89 12.24
CA PHE A 236 4.94 -3.53 12.40
C PHE A 236 6.07 -3.49 13.42
N ILE A 237 7.14 -2.75 13.08
CA ILE A 237 8.15 -2.30 14.04
C ILE A 237 7.91 -0.83 14.29
N LEU A 238 7.65 -0.44 15.53
CA LEU A 238 7.67 0.95 15.96
C LEU A 238 9.11 1.31 16.33
N PHE A 239 9.72 2.17 15.55
CA PHE A 239 11.10 2.58 15.74
C PHE A 239 11.18 3.98 16.35
N ILE A 240 11.78 4.07 17.51
CA ILE A 240 12.01 5.32 18.22
C ILE A 240 13.52 5.56 18.22
N ASP A 241 13.94 6.50 17.39
CA ASP A 241 15.35 6.88 17.32
C ASP A 241 15.69 7.92 18.40
N ASP A 242 16.96 7.92 18.81
CA ASP A 242 17.53 8.92 19.71
C ASP A 242 16.81 9.07 21.08
N LEU A 243 16.54 7.91 21.72
CA LEU A 243 15.95 7.89 23.05
C LEU A 243 16.95 8.36 24.12
N SER A 244 16.83 9.61 24.52
CA SER A 244 17.51 10.18 25.67
C SER A 244 16.50 10.73 26.67
N PHE A 245 16.63 10.39 27.95
CA PHE A 245 15.72 10.87 28.99
C PHE A 245 16.49 11.66 30.03
N THR A 246 15.89 12.74 30.49
CA THR A 246 16.31 13.47 31.71
C THR A 246 15.47 12.98 32.89
N ALA A 247 15.93 13.25 34.11
CA ALA A 247 15.27 12.75 35.32
C ALA A 247 13.78 13.13 35.48
N ASN A 248 13.32 14.19 34.81
CA ASN A 248 11.95 14.71 34.88
C ASN A 248 11.27 14.70 33.48
N ASP A 249 11.56 13.72 32.65
CA ASP A 249 11.02 13.64 31.29
C ASP A 249 9.68 12.85 31.29
N ASP A 250 8.57 13.54 31.06
CA ASP A 250 7.24 12.93 30.97
C ASP A 250 7.16 11.82 29.91
N ASN A 251 8.03 11.89 28.89
CA ASN A 251 8.12 10.86 27.86
C ASN A 251 8.59 9.51 28.38
N PHE A 252 9.28 9.45 29.53
CA PHE A 252 9.67 8.18 30.15
C PHE A 252 8.43 7.38 30.63
N ALA A 253 7.46 8.06 31.24
CA ALA A 253 6.20 7.43 31.66
C ALA A 253 5.41 6.91 30.43
N ALA A 254 5.36 7.69 29.35
CA ALA A 254 4.73 7.29 28.10
C ALA A 254 5.41 6.06 27.48
N LEU A 255 6.76 6.03 27.44
CA LEU A 255 7.49 4.87 26.95
C LEU A 255 7.21 3.62 27.78
N LYS A 256 7.21 3.74 29.12
CA LYS A 256 6.89 2.61 30.01
C LYS A 256 5.49 2.06 29.75
N ALA A 257 4.50 2.92 29.57
CA ALA A 257 3.14 2.51 29.22
C ALA A 257 3.11 1.77 27.89
N CYS A 258 3.82 2.27 26.86
CA CYS A 258 3.93 1.61 25.55
C CYS A 258 4.56 0.22 25.64
N LEU A 259 5.65 0.08 26.40
CA LEU A 259 6.33 -1.22 26.55
C LEU A 259 5.47 -2.26 27.27
N LEU A 260 4.64 -1.85 28.23
CA LEU A 260 3.67 -2.71 28.88
C LEU A 260 2.52 -3.11 27.94
N TYR A 261 2.02 -2.15 27.15
CA TYR A 261 0.95 -2.40 26.18
C TYR A 261 1.38 -3.41 25.09
N THR A 262 2.63 -3.35 24.63
CA THR A 262 3.17 -4.30 23.65
C THR A 262 3.38 -5.70 24.20
N SER A 263 3.59 -5.87 25.51
CA SER A 263 3.75 -7.19 26.13
C SER A 263 2.42 -7.93 26.33
N ASP A 264 1.31 -7.20 26.50
CA ASP A 264 -0.01 -7.78 26.72
C ASP A 264 -0.75 -8.12 25.39
N ALA A 265 -0.30 -7.53 24.28
CA ALA A 265 -0.86 -7.76 22.92
C ALA A 265 -0.17 -8.92 22.17
N ALA A 266 0.86 -9.52 22.73
CA ALA A 266 1.58 -10.67 22.20
C ALA A 266 1.11 -11.97 22.85
#